data_28dfa4dc02ee8a69f9f18294a948958f
#
_entry.id   28dfa4dc02ee8a69f9f18294a948958f
#
_cell.length_a   1.000
_cell.length_b   1.000
_cell.length_c   1.000
_cell.angle_alpha   90.00
_cell.angle_beta   90.00
_cell.angle_gamma   90.00
#
_symmetry.space_group_name_H-M   'P 1'
#
loop_
_entity.id
_entity.type
_entity.pdbx_description
1 polymer ?
#
loop_
_entity_poly.entity_id
_entity_poly.type
_entity_poly.pdbx_seq_one_letter_code
_entity_poly.pdbx_strand_id
1 'polypeptide(L)'
;MPEHPNQAFQGEVRKTVKKSTPWWPQRTQAPPSAPNILVVLFDDVGFSDFGCYGSPIKTPTIDRLAAQGLLYTGFHTTAMCSTTRAALLTGRNHHSVGVGCLANFDSGFPGYRGKIAKEAGTLAEMLRPHAYRNYMVGK
;
A
#
# COMPACT_ATOMS: atom_id res chain seq x y z
N MET A 1 11.34 -11.23 -2.33
CA MET A 1 12.58 -10.88 -1.61
C MET A 1 12.52 -11.56 -0.25
N PRO A 2 13.62 -12.08 0.30
CA PRO A 2 13.59 -12.67 1.63
C PRO A 2 13.17 -11.60 2.65
N GLU A 3 12.20 -11.93 3.47
CA GLU A 3 11.61 -11.02 4.49
C GLU A 3 12.63 -10.63 5.59
N HIS A 4 13.79 -11.27 5.64
CA HIS A 4 14.85 -11.01 6.62
C HIS A 4 16.24 -11.13 5.99
N PRO A 5 16.73 -10.07 5.32
CA PRO A 5 18.02 -10.12 4.62
C PRO A 5 19.23 -10.36 5.53
N ASN A 6 19.07 -10.29 6.85
CA ASN A 6 20.18 -10.35 7.80
C ASN A 6 20.16 -11.61 8.69
N GLN A 7 19.25 -12.56 8.49
CA GLN A 7 19.32 -13.83 9.23
C GLN A 7 20.16 -14.83 8.45
N ALA A 8 21.33 -15.17 8.99
CA ALA A 8 22.15 -16.22 8.43
C ALA A 8 21.41 -17.56 8.44
N PHE A 9 21.60 -18.36 7.39
CA PHE A 9 21.04 -19.70 7.32
C PHE A 9 21.53 -20.56 8.50
N GLN A 10 20.61 -21.11 9.28
CA GLN A 10 20.87 -21.94 10.47
C GLN A 10 20.58 -23.42 10.23
N GLY A 11 20.25 -23.80 9.00
CA GLY A 11 20.11 -25.19 8.62
C GLY A 11 21.46 -25.86 8.30
N GLU A 12 21.42 -27.10 7.91
CA GLU A 12 22.61 -27.84 7.51
C GLU A 12 22.42 -28.43 6.11
N VAL A 13 23.28 -28.10 5.18
CA VAL A 13 23.30 -28.66 3.82
C VAL A 13 24.29 -29.82 3.75
N ARG A 14 23.79 -31.03 3.50
CA ARG A 14 24.61 -32.24 3.31
C ARG A 14 24.44 -32.82 1.92
N LYS A 15 25.17 -33.91 1.59
CA LYS A 15 25.15 -34.53 0.25
C LYS A 15 23.76 -35.01 -0.21
N THR A 16 22.82 -35.22 0.67
CA THR A 16 21.45 -35.64 0.33
C THR A 16 20.44 -34.86 1.16
N VAL A 17 19.26 -34.64 0.60
CA VAL A 17 18.15 -33.94 1.27
C VAL A 17 17.78 -34.64 2.59
N LYS A 18 17.79 -35.99 2.64
CA LYS A 18 17.49 -36.75 3.83
C LYS A 18 18.47 -36.51 4.99
N LYS A 19 19.68 -36.08 4.68
CA LYS A 19 20.73 -35.82 5.69
C LYS A 19 20.87 -34.32 5.98
N SER A 20 20.16 -33.48 5.27
CA SER A 20 20.15 -32.03 5.44
C SER A 20 19.10 -31.62 6.46
N THR A 21 19.35 -30.55 7.19
CA THR A 21 18.39 -29.95 8.12
C THR A 21 17.84 -28.69 7.47
N PRO A 22 16.55 -28.65 7.08
CA PRO A 22 15.94 -27.45 6.52
C PRO A 22 15.83 -26.38 7.59
N TRP A 23 15.94 -25.13 7.17
CA TRP A 23 15.73 -23.99 8.03
C TRP A 23 15.09 -22.84 7.25
N TRP A 24 14.17 -22.17 7.88
CA TRP A 24 13.51 -20.98 7.37
C TRP A 24 13.59 -19.88 8.41
N PRO A 25 13.91 -18.64 8.02
CA PRO A 25 13.88 -17.51 8.93
C PRO A 25 12.52 -17.42 9.61
N GLN A 26 12.53 -17.21 10.90
CA GLN A 26 11.30 -16.99 11.66
C GLN A 26 10.63 -15.70 11.15
N ARG A 27 9.36 -15.82 10.77
CA ARG A 27 8.58 -14.67 10.33
C ARG A 27 8.22 -13.83 11.54
N THR A 28 8.58 -12.56 11.50
CA THR A 28 8.04 -11.59 12.47
C THR A 28 6.52 -11.52 12.29
N GLN A 29 5.82 -11.46 13.41
CA GLN A 29 4.36 -11.32 13.43
C GLN A 29 4.01 -10.06 14.20
N ALA A 30 3.04 -9.30 13.70
CA ALA A 30 2.49 -8.19 14.44
C ALA A 30 1.87 -8.69 15.75
N PRO A 31 1.81 -7.86 16.80
CA PRO A 31 1.15 -8.23 18.05
C PRO A 31 -0.28 -8.77 17.79
N PRO A 32 -0.77 -9.72 18.57
CA PRO A 32 -2.11 -10.29 18.37
C PRO A 32 -3.24 -9.26 18.38
N SER A 33 -3.02 -8.14 19.07
CA SER A 33 -3.96 -7.01 19.12
C SER A 33 -3.83 -6.00 17.99
N ALA A 34 -2.84 -6.16 17.09
CA ALA A 34 -2.64 -5.24 15.99
C ALA A 34 -3.78 -5.38 14.96
N PRO A 35 -4.47 -4.27 14.59
CA PRO A 35 -5.57 -4.33 13.65
C PRO A 35 -5.07 -4.63 12.23
N ASN A 36 -5.89 -5.33 11.45
CA ASN A 36 -5.71 -5.38 10.01
C ASN A 36 -6.10 -4.04 9.38
N ILE A 37 -5.33 -3.60 8.39
CA ILE A 37 -5.57 -2.36 7.67
C ILE A 37 -5.91 -2.73 6.23
N LEU A 38 -7.12 -2.41 5.79
CA LEU A 38 -7.56 -2.59 4.41
C LEU A 38 -7.82 -1.20 3.80
N VAL A 39 -7.09 -0.88 2.74
CA VAL A 39 -7.31 0.33 1.95
C VAL A 39 -7.90 -0.08 0.61
N VAL A 40 -9.12 0.39 0.32
CA VAL A 40 -9.78 0.19 -0.97
C VAL A 40 -9.80 1.53 -1.69
N LEU A 41 -9.04 1.64 -2.77
CA LEU A 41 -8.93 2.84 -3.57
C LEU A 41 -9.58 2.60 -4.93
N PHE A 42 -10.73 3.18 -5.13
CA PHE A 42 -11.42 3.15 -6.41
C PHE A 42 -10.70 4.02 -7.44
N ASP A 43 -10.82 3.64 -8.72
CA ASP A 43 -10.23 4.37 -9.82
C ASP A 43 -11.36 5.06 -10.60
N ASP A 44 -11.18 6.35 -10.87
CA ASP A 44 -12.12 7.20 -11.60
C ASP A 44 -13.56 7.20 -11.05
N VAL A 45 -13.70 7.16 -9.72
CA VAL A 45 -14.98 7.21 -9.02
C VAL A 45 -15.16 8.59 -8.38
N GLY A 46 -16.25 9.24 -8.67
CA GLY A 46 -16.62 10.54 -8.14
C GLY A 46 -17.33 10.47 -6.79
N PHE A 47 -17.42 11.61 -6.12
CA PHE A 47 -18.11 11.75 -4.84
C PHE A 47 -19.55 11.23 -4.85
N SER A 48 -20.29 11.51 -5.93
CA SER A 48 -21.71 11.16 -6.06
C SER A 48 -21.98 9.77 -6.66
N ASP A 49 -20.96 8.91 -6.78
CA ASP A 49 -21.13 7.59 -7.39
C ASP A 49 -21.53 6.50 -6.39
N PHE A 50 -21.45 6.78 -5.09
CA PHE A 50 -21.88 5.87 -4.04
C PHE A 50 -23.26 6.23 -3.48
N GLY A 51 -24.07 5.22 -3.15
CA GLY A 51 -25.39 5.41 -2.56
C GLY A 51 -25.40 6.23 -1.28
N CYS A 52 -24.40 6.05 -0.43
CA CYS A 52 -24.26 6.83 0.83
C CYS A 52 -24.04 8.34 0.60
N TYR A 53 -23.73 8.77 -0.61
CA TYR A 53 -23.66 10.16 -1.04
C TYR A 53 -24.81 10.58 -1.96
N GLY A 54 -25.86 9.77 -2.05
CA GLY A 54 -27.07 10.09 -2.81
C GLY A 54 -27.07 9.61 -4.26
N SER A 55 -26.15 8.72 -4.65
CA SER A 55 -26.17 8.09 -5.98
C SER A 55 -27.40 7.21 -6.18
N PRO A 56 -27.97 7.17 -7.41
CA PRO A 56 -28.93 6.15 -7.79
C PRO A 56 -28.30 4.76 -7.97
N ILE A 57 -26.99 4.67 -8.03
CA ILE A 57 -26.25 3.42 -8.12
C ILE A 57 -26.34 2.68 -6.79
N LYS A 58 -26.73 1.42 -6.82
CA LYS A 58 -26.84 0.61 -5.61
C LYS A 58 -25.46 0.12 -5.16
N THR A 59 -24.99 0.62 -4.02
CA THR A 59 -23.70 0.24 -3.41
C THR A 59 -23.88 -0.28 -1.98
N PRO A 60 -24.66 -1.37 -1.77
CA PRO A 60 -25.13 -1.75 -0.42
C PRO A 60 -24.00 -2.08 0.55
N THR A 61 -22.87 -2.57 0.09
CA THR A 61 -21.73 -2.85 0.97
C THR A 61 -21.03 -1.57 1.42
N ILE A 62 -20.85 -0.61 0.53
CA ILE A 62 -20.26 0.69 0.85
C ILE A 62 -21.22 1.48 1.75
N ASP A 63 -22.51 1.46 1.45
CA ASP A 63 -23.54 2.14 2.24
C ASP A 63 -23.58 1.61 3.68
N ARG A 64 -23.45 0.28 3.86
CA ARG A 64 -23.35 -0.34 5.18
C ARG A 64 -22.08 0.09 5.92
N LEU A 65 -20.94 0.15 5.25
CA LEU A 65 -19.70 0.63 5.85
C LEU A 65 -19.81 2.10 6.28
N ALA A 66 -20.41 2.93 5.44
CA ALA A 66 -20.68 4.33 5.74
C ALA A 66 -21.58 4.51 6.96
N ALA A 67 -22.63 3.67 7.08
CA ALA A 67 -23.56 3.71 8.22
C ALA A 67 -22.91 3.26 9.55
N GLN A 68 -21.84 2.48 9.51
CA GLN A 68 -21.13 1.95 10.67
C GLN A 68 -19.82 2.68 10.99
N GLY A 69 -19.38 3.57 10.11
CA GLY A 69 -18.11 4.24 10.21
C GLY A 69 -18.20 5.75 10.10
N LEU A 70 -17.09 6.36 9.70
CA LEU A 70 -17.02 7.79 9.43
C LEU A 70 -17.27 8.06 7.95
N LEU A 71 -18.16 9.00 7.66
CA LEU A 71 -18.45 9.46 6.31
C LEU A 71 -17.91 10.89 6.16
N TYR A 72 -16.90 11.04 5.29
CA TYR A 72 -16.32 12.34 5.01
C TYR A 72 -17.01 13.01 3.82
N THR A 73 -17.42 14.27 3.98
CA THR A 73 -18.02 15.09 2.92
C THR A 73 -17.05 16.11 2.32
N GLY A 74 -15.94 16.37 2.99
CA GLY A 74 -14.89 17.30 2.57
C GLY A 74 -13.55 16.62 2.32
N PHE A 75 -13.54 15.40 1.74
CA PHE A 75 -12.33 14.67 1.41
C PHE A 75 -11.90 14.96 -0.02
N HIS A 76 -10.66 15.41 -0.19
CA HIS A 76 -10.10 15.75 -1.50
C HIS A 76 -8.92 14.86 -1.84
N THR A 77 -8.82 14.52 -3.12
CA THR A 77 -7.67 13.82 -3.71
C THR A 77 -6.95 14.77 -4.69
N THR A 78 -5.88 14.30 -5.29
CA THR A 78 -5.23 15.02 -6.38
C THR A 78 -5.99 14.77 -7.70
N ALA A 79 -5.67 15.56 -8.73
CA ALA A 79 -6.40 15.52 -10.01
C ALA A 79 -6.22 14.22 -10.82
N MET A 80 -5.26 13.37 -10.48
CA MET A 80 -4.93 12.16 -11.25
C MET A 80 -4.68 10.95 -10.34
N CYS A 81 -4.93 9.76 -10.89
CA CYS A 81 -4.76 8.49 -10.17
C CYS A 81 -3.32 8.27 -9.65
N SER A 82 -2.30 8.49 -10.50
CA SER A 82 -0.89 8.29 -10.12
C SER A 82 -0.47 9.22 -8.99
N THR A 83 -0.86 10.47 -9.05
CA THR A 83 -0.51 11.50 -8.05
C THR A 83 -1.21 11.25 -6.72
N THR A 84 -2.49 10.87 -6.76
CA THR A 84 -3.25 10.46 -5.56
C THR A 84 -2.63 9.23 -4.89
N ARG A 85 -2.29 8.21 -5.68
CA ARG A 85 -1.67 6.99 -5.17
C ARG A 85 -0.31 7.26 -4.55
N ALA A 86 0.51 8.10 -5.19
CA ALA A 86 1.81 8.51 -4.64
C ALA A 86 1.65 9.26 -3.31
N ALA A 87 0.71 10.20 -3.23
CA ALA A 87 0.43 10.93 -2.00
C ALA A 87 -0.07 10.02 -0.88
N LEU A 88 -1.00 9.10 -1.18
CA LEU A 88 -1.53 8.12 -0.23
C LEU A 88 -0.44 7.20 0.31
N LEU A 89 0.39 6.65 -0.57
CA LEU A 89 1.43 5.69 -0.19
C LEU A 89 2.55 6.32 0.64
N THR A 90 2.82 7.60 0.46
CA THR A 90 3.96 8.27 1.09
C THR A 90 3.58 9.25 2.21
N GLY A 91 2.30 9.64 2.28
CA GLY A 91 1.85 10.71 3.17
C GLY A 91 2.42 12.08 2.82
N ARG A 92 2.95 12.27 1.60
CA ARG A 92 3.64 13.49 1.15
C ARG A 92 2.98 14.07 -0.09
N ASN A 93 3.23 15.34 -0.37
CA ASN A 93 2.87 15.93 -1.64
C ASN A 93 3.51 15.15 -2.79
N HIS A 94 2.72 14.81 -3.79
CA HIS A 94 3.15 13.96 -4.91
C HIS A 94 4.30 14.56 -5.74
N HIS A 95 4.39 15.88 -5.87
CA HIS A 95 5.52 16.54 -6.53
C HIS A 95 6.83 16.32 -5.75
N SER A 96 6.79 16.40 -4.41
CA SER A 96 7.97 16.23 -3.57
C SER A 96 8.53 14.80 -3.62
N VAL A 97 7.73 13.84 -4.06
CA VAL A 97 8.15 12.45 -4.19
C VAL A 97 8.37 12.02 -5.65
N GLY A 98 8.36 12.97 -6.59
CA GLY A 98 8.70 12.72 -8.00
C GLY A 98 7.53 12.34 -8.91
N VAL A 99 6.28 12.41 -8.44
CA VAL A 99 5.09 11.99 -9.20
C VAL A 99 4.16 13.19 -9.41
N GLY A 100 4.66 14.22 -10.07
CA GLY A 100 3.88 15.42 -10.39
C GLY A 100 2.83 15.22 -11.49
N CYS A 101 2.91 14.12 -12.24
CA CYS A 101 2.02 13.77 -13.34
C CYS A 101 1.77 12.25 -13.35
N LEU A 102 1.27 11.71 -14.46
CA LEU A 102 1.07 10.26 -14.65
C LEU A 102 2.40 9.49 -14.52
N ALA A 103 2.32 8.28 -13.98
CA ALA A 103 3.49 7.45 -13.69
C ALA A 103 4.28 7.00 -14.95
N ASN A 104 3.67 7.08 -16.12
CA ASN A 104 4.32 6.76 -17.39
C ASN A 104 5.07 7.95 -18.02
N PHE A 105 5.09 9.10 -17.33
CA PHE A 105 5.69 10.32 -17.82
C PHE A 105 6.88 10.74 -16.96
N ASP A 106 8.09 10.64 -17.52
CA ASP A 106 9.32 11.17 -16.92
C ASP A 106 9.81 12.34 -17.80
N SER A 107 9.72 13.55 -17.28
CA SER A 107 10.17 14.75 -17.98
C SER A 107 11.65 15.06 -17.73
N GLY A 108 12.33 14.29 -16.90
CA GLY A 108 13.71 14.58 -16.48
C GLY A 108 13.83 15.62 -15.35
N PHE A 109 12.72 16.20 -14.89
CA PHE A 109 12.71 17.13 -13.75
C PHE A 109 12.39 16.43 -12.44
N PRO A 110 12.96 16.85 -11.29
CA PRO A 110 12.83 16.15 -10.01
C PRO A 110 11.40 15.85 -9.58
N GLY A 111 10.49 16.80 -9.72
CA GLY A 111 9.07 16.63 -9.36
C GLY A 111 8.25 15.78 -10.34
N TYR A 112 8.79 15.39 -11.48
CA TYR A 112 8.07 14.77 -12.61
C TYR A 112 8.82 13.56 -13.17
N ARG A 113 9.23 12.66 -12.29
CA ARG A 113 9.98 11.45 -12.61
C ARG A 113 9.09 10.24 -12.91
N GLY A 114 7.77 10.37 -12.73
CA GLY A 114 6.82 9.28 -12.94
C GLY A 114 6.96 8.10 -11.99
N LYS A 115 7.79 8.22 -10.97
CA LYS A 115 8.05 7.17 -9.95
C LYS A 115 8.32 7.81 -8.61
N ILE A 116 7.90 7.14 -7.54
CA ILE A 116 8.18 7.57 -6.18
C ILE A 116 9.68 7.46 -5.92
N ALA A 117 10.28 8.54 -5.44
CA ALA A 117 11.67 8.55 -5.03
C ALA A 117 11.89 7.56 -3.87
N LYS A 118 12.97 6.78 -3.94
CA LYS A 118 13.25 5.74 -2.95
C LYS A 118 13.39 6.31 -1.53
N GLU A 119 13.89 7.52 -1.42
CA GLU A 119 14.09 8.25 -0.17
C GLU A 119 12.78 8.73 0.48
N ALA A 120 11.68 8.72 -0.26
CA ALA A 120 10.40 9.16 0.26
C ALA A 120 9.83 8.19 1.31
N GLY A 121 10.17 6.91 1.20
CA GLY A 121 9.57 5.86 2.01
C GLY A 121 8.07 5.68 1.70
N THR A 122 7.55 4.51 1.97
CA THR A 122 6.13 4.23 1.78
C THR A 122 5.50 3.74 3.07
N LEU A 123 4.18 3.84 3.18
CA LEU A 123 3.42 3.29 4.29
C LEU A 123 3.75 1.81 4.54
N ALA A 124 3.91 1.03 3.47
CA ALA A 124 4.30 -0.36 3.55
C ALA A 124 5.69 -0.55 4.18
N GLU A 125 6.65 0.29 3.83
CA GLU A 125 8.00 0.29 4.43
C GLU A 125 7.98 0.71 5.89
N MET A 126 7.14 1.68 6.24
CA MET A 126 6.97 2.14 7.63
C MET A 126 6.32 1.09 8.52
N LEU A 127 5.38 0.30 7.99
CA LEU A 127 4.69 -0.76 8.74
C LEU A 127 5.51 -2.06 8.87
N ARG A 128 6.49 -2.27 7.98
CA ARG A 128 7.33 -3.49 8.00
C ARG A 128 8.08 -3.71 9.32
N PRO A 129 8.75 -2.71 9.93
CA PRO A 129 9.42 -2.88 11.23
C PRO A 129 8.46 -3.26 12.36
N HIS A 130 7.18 -2.96 12.22
CA HIS A 130 6.11 -3.33 13.15
C HIS A 130 5.49 -4.69 12.83
N ALA A 131 6.15 -5.48 11.99
CA ALA A 131 5.79 -6.84 11.60
C ALA A 131 4.48 -6.96 10.82
N TYR A 132 3.98 -5.87 10.23
CA TYR A 132 2.88 -5.94 9.28
C TYR A 132 3.33 -6.57 7.97
N ARG A 133 2.48 -7.43 7.43
CA ARG A 133 2.62 -7.94 6.07
C ARG A 133 1.84 -7.02 5.13
N ASN A 134 2.49 -6.63 4.06
CA ASN A 134 1.91 -5.70 3.10
C ASN A 134 1.60 -6.44 1.81
N TYR A 135 0.39 -6.27 1.33
CA TYR A 135 -0.10 -6.84 0.08
C TYR A 135 -0.69 -5.72 -0.77
N MET A 136 -0.58 -5.83 -2.06
CA MET A 136 -1.18 -4.92 -3.02
C MET A 136 -1.76 -5.73 -4.17
N VAL A 137 -2.98 -5.39 -4.57
CA VAL A 137 -3.68 -5.99 -5.71
C VAL A 137 -4.27 -4.87 -6.55
N GLY A 138 -4.19 -4.99 -7.86
CA GLY A 138 -4.75 -4.05 -8.82
C GLY A 138 -3.71 -3.07 -9.38
N LYS A 139 -4.12 -1.83 -9.49
CA LYS A 139 -3.37 -0.78 -10.20
C LYS A 139 -2.23 -0.20 -9.37
#